data_867a92cfabe1b49b464c675fad62443f
#
_entry.id   867a92cfabe1b49b464c675fad62443f
#
_cell.length_a   1.000
_cell.length_b   1.000
_cell.length_c   1.000
_cell.angle_alpha   90.00
_cell.angle_beta   90.00
_cell.angle_gamma   90.00
#
_symmetry.space_group_name_H-M   'P 1'
#
loop_
_entity.id
_entity.type
_entity.pdbx_description
1 polymer ?
#
loop_
_entity_poly.entity_id
_entity_poly.type
_entity_poly.pdbx_seq_one_letter_code
_entity_poly.pdbx_strand_id
1 'polypeptide(L)'
;MDRKQVLIPQEQLARQREFEEKIRALHEGRAAPLLAMVDTFGCQQNVADSQHIMGMLEAMGFGFTDDPARAAVVVLNTCAIRDHAEKRVYGTLGALTHTKKADPEQVICLCGCMAQRPEVAEKVRQSYRHVDLVFGPQALWKFPELLYSVYTQRRRVFSVADEHGAIAEGMPVVREGRTRAWVSIMYGCNNFCSYCIVPYVRGRERSRDPEQIIAEVRQLVADGFKEITLLGQNVNSYGKDLDTPYDFADLLAALDAIDGDYLIRFMSSQPKDATHKLFDVMARSRHVARQLHLPVQSGCDRVLRAMNRPYDRAKYLELIAYARKVMPELVLTSDVIIGFPGETEAEAMETVALVEQVRFDALFTFIFSPRPGTPAARMDDPVSREEKQKWFDRLCDTQNRISEELHAAYVGRTLRCLVDGESDDARWPLTARTAGGRLVHLVGDRSAIGTYHDVKITDSNTWALFGELV
;
A
#
# COMPACT_ATOMS: atom_id res chain seq x y z
N MET A 1 -0.10 -13.50 26.32
CA MET A 1 0.78 -13.90 25.18
C MET A 1 1.83 -12.83 25.08
N ASP A 2 3.09 -13.19 25.27
CA ASP A 2 4.22 -12.26 25.24
C ASP A 2 4.31 -11.54 23.91
N ARG A 3 4.32 -10.19 23.97
CA ARG A 3 4.38 -9.28 22.82
C ARG A 3 5.82 -9.10 22.30
N LYS A 4 6.68 -10.08 22.39
CA LYS A 4 8.03 -9.95 21.89
C LYS A 4 8.02 -9.82 20.37
N GLN A 5 8.61 -8.75 19.89
CA GLN A 5 9.01 -8.58 18.49
C GLN A 5 9.79 -9.84 18.06
N VAL A 6 9.25 -10.57 17.09
CA VAL A 6 9.97 -11.70 16.52
C VAL A 6 10.82 -11.17 15.38
N LEU A 7 12.03 -10.71 15.70
CA LEU A 7 13.05 -10.42 14.68
C LEU A 7 13.60 -11.74 14.14
N ILE A 8 13.74 -11.82 12.82
CA ILE A 8 14.46 -12.92 12.19
C ILE A 8 15.94 -12.81 12.58
N PRO A 9 16.53 -13.84 13.21
CA PRO A 9 17.94 -13.83 13.56
C PRO A 9 18.84 -13.64 12.33
N GLN A 10 19.95 -12.91 12.49
CA GLN A 10 20.88 -12.65 11.39
C GLN A 10 21.45 -13.94 10.78
N GLU A 11 21.59 -15.00 11.57
CA GLU A 11 21.99 -16.33 11.09
C GLU A 11 21.01 -16.90 10.07
N GLN A 12 19.69 -16.71 10.30
CA GLN A 12 18.66 -17.18 9.36
C GLN A 12 18.67 -16.34 8.07
N LEU A 13 18.92 -15.04 8.18
CA LEU A 13 19.09 -14.19 7.00
C LEU A 13 20.37 -14.53 6.22
N ALA A 14 21.47 -14.83 6.91
CA ALA A 14 22.69 -15.31 6.27
C ALA A 14 22.45 -16.62 5.51
N ARG A 15 21.68 -17.54 6.10
CA ARG A 15 21.25 -18.77 5.40
C ARG A 15 20.45 -18.49 4.14
N GLN A 16 19.61 -17.45 4.10
CA GLN A 16 18.91 -17.09 2.86
C GLN A 16 19.89 -16.62 1.78
N ARG A 17 20.95 -15.87 2.14
CA ARG A 17 22.03 -15.50 1.20
C ARG A 17 22.76 -16.73 0.64
N GLU A 18 22.98 -17.77 1.45
CA GLU A 18 23.53 -19.03 0.94
C GLU A 18 22.61 -19.68 -0.11
N PHE A 19 21.27 -19.58 0.04
CA PHE A 19 20.34 -20.07 -0.96
C PHE A 19 20.34 -19.21 -2.23
N GLU A 20 20.52 -17.89 -2.11
CA GLU A 20 20.72 -17.00 -3.26
C GLU A 20 21.95 -17.41 -4.06
N GLU A 21 23.08 -17.67 -3.38
CA GLU A 21 24.31 -18.15 -4.03
C GLU A 21 24.14 -19.53 -4.66
N LYS A 22 23.46 -20.46 -4.00
CA LYS A 22 23.17 -21.80 -4.56
C LYS A 22 22.34 -21.73 -5.82
N ILE A 23 21.30 -20.85 -5.86
CA ILE A 23 20.48 -20.66 -7.08
C ILE A 23 21.32 -20.03 -8.18
N ARG A 24 22.15 -19.03 -7.85
CA ARG A 24 23.08 -18.41 -8.82
C ARG A 24 24.00 -19.47 -9.44
N ALA A 25 24.56 -20.36 -8.63
CA ALA A 25 25.43 -21.46 -9.08
C ALA A 25 24.69 -22.45 -10.01
N LEU A 26 23.38 -22.70 -9.83
CA LEU A 26 22.59 -23.53 -10.74
C LEU A 26 22.49 -22.95 -12.15
N HIS A 27 22.77 -21.67 -12.29
CA HIS A 27 22.66 -20.95 -13.56
C HIS A 27 24.02 -20.56 -14.16
N GLU A 28 25.13 -20.90 -13.49
CA GLU A 28 26.48 -20.66 -14.00
C GLU A 28 26.73 -21.35 -15.35
N GLY A 29 27.50 -20.68 -16.21
CA GLY A 29 27.83 -21.21 -17.55
C GLY A 29 26.77 -20.94 -18.63
N ARG A 30 25.66 -20.28 -18.32
CA ARG A 30 24.69 -19.83 -19.33
C ARG A 30 25.22 -18.61 -20.08
N ALA A 31 24.92 -18.53 -21.37
CA ALA A 31 25.36 -17.41 -22.25
C ALA A 31 24.68 -16.06 -21.86
N ALA A 32 23.54 -16.10 -21.21
CA ALA A 32 22.83 -14.92 -20.71
C ALA A 32 22.13 -15.25 -19.40
N PRO A 33 21.92 -14.24 -18.49
CA PRO A 33 21.15 -14.43 -17.28
C PRO A 33 19.72 -14.87 -17.59
N LEU A 34 19.16 -15.71 -16.71
CA LEU A 34 17.74 -16.02 -16.74
C LEU A 34 16.94 -14.78 -16.37
N LEU A 35 15.75 -14.65 -16.95
CA LEU A 35 14.85 -13.54 -16.67
C LEU A 35 13.77 -13.95 -15.68
N ALA A 36 13.38 -13.02 -14.82
CA ALA A 36 12.23 -13.15 -13.94
C ALA A 36 11.18 -12.07 -14.28
N MET A 37 9.93 -12.39 -14.06
CA MET A 37 8.81 -11.45 -14.11
C MET A 37 8.18 -11.34 -12.73
N VAL A 38 7.97 -10.12 -12.24
CA VAL A 38 7.26 -9.87 -10.99
C VAL A 38 6.07 -8.95 -11.28
N ASP A 39 4.86 -9.49 -11.18
CA ASP A 39 3.63 -8.73 -11.40
C ASP A 39 2.90 -8.51 -10.06
N THR A 40 2.45 -7.28 -9.79
CA THR A 40 1.89 -6.86 -8.51
C THR A 40 0.43 -6.47 -8.64
N PHE A 41 -0.43 -7.27 -8.03
CA PHE A 41 -1.88 -7.03 -7.95
C PHE A 41 -2.23 -6.55 -6.54
N GLY A 42 -2.16 -5.25 -6.27
CA GLY A 42 -2.48 -4.86 -4.90
C GLY A 42 -2.31 -3.42 -4.49
N CYS A 43 -1.95 -3.24 -3.22
CA CYS A 43 -1.71 -1.95 -2.59
C CYS A 43 -0.20 -1.63 -2.59
N GLN A 44 0.15 -0.44 -2.10
CA GLN A 44 1.54 0.01 -1.99
C GLN A 44 2.42 -0.93 -1.14
N GLN A 45 1.83 -1.59 -0.12
CA GLN A 45 2.55 -2.61 0.65
C GLN A 45 2.93 -3.82 -0.22
N ASN A 46 2.05 -4.24 -1.16
CA ASN A 46 2.43 -5.29 -2.10
C ASN A 46 3.54 -4.83 -3.05
N VAL A 47 3.55 -3.55 -3.45
CA VAL A 47 4.65 -3.00 -4.26
C VAL A 47 5.96 -3.06 -3.49
N ALA A 48 5.99 -2.63 -2.23
CA ALA A 48 7.17 -2.74 -1.37
C ALA A 48 7.62 -4.21 -1.20
N ASP A 49 6.67 -5.13 -0.98
CA ASP A 49 6.97 -6.56 -0.89
C ASP A 49 7.58 -7.08 -2.22
N SER A 50 7.07 -6.64 -3.39
CA SER A 50 7.63 -6.99 -4.70
C SER A 50 9.02 -6.44 -4.93
N GLN A 51 9.33 -5.25 -4.45
CA GLN A 51 10.69 -4.69 -4.52
C GLN A 51 11.70 -5.54 -3.74
N HIS A 52 11.31 -6.13 -2.62
CA HIS A 52 12.14 -7.11 -1.91
C HIS A 52 12.27 -8.43 -2.69
N ILE A 53 11.19 -8.93 -3.31
CA ILE A 53 11.24 -10.12 -4.17
C ILE A 53 12.20 -9.88 -5.35
N MET A 54 12.12 -8.72 -5.99
CA MET A 54 13.02 -8.33 -7.08
C MET A 54 14.48 -8.26 -6.59
N GLY A 55 14.74 -7.68 -5.41
CA GLY A 55 16.07 -7.63 -4.81
C GLY A 55 16.67 -9.02 -4.57
N MET A 56 15.87 -9.96 -4.05
CA MET A 56 16.31 -11.35 -3.87
C MET A 56 16.54 -12.05 -5.21
N LEU A 57 15.68 -11.83 -6.23
CA LEU A 57 15.87 -12.39 -7.58
C LEU A 57 17.14 -11.84 -8.25
N GLU A 58 17.42 -10.54 -8.14
CA GLU A 58 18.67 -9.94 -8.62
C GLU A 58 19.89 -10.55 -7.90
N ALA A 59 19.82 -10.72 -6.57
CA ALA A 59 20.86 -11.40 -5.79
C ALA A 59 21.09 -12.86 -6.22
N MET A 60 20.06 -13.54 -6.71
CA MET A 60 20.11 -14.88 -7.30
C MET A 60 20.61 -14.89 -8.76
N GLY A 61 20.88 -13.73 -9.37
CA GLY A 61 21.43 -13.60 -10.71
C GLY A 61 20.39 -13.52 -11.84
N PHE A 62 19.12 -13.24 -11.53
CA PHE A 62 18.10 -13.02 -12.56
C PHE A 62 18.14 -11.58 -13.06
N GLY A 63 17.91 -11.41 -14.38
CA GLY A 63 17.44 -10.14 -14.96
C GLY A 63 15.91 -10.06 -14.94
N PHE A 64 15.32 -8.97 -15.46
CA PHE A 64 13.87 -8.79 -15.45
C PHE A 64 13.28 -8.65 -16.84
N THR A 65 12.00 -9.02 -16.99
CA THR A 65 11.21 -8.90 -18.20
C THR A 65 9.73 -8.75 -17.85
N ASP A 66 8.98 -8.08 -18.73
CA ASP A 66 7.51 -7.99 -18.64
C ASP A 66 6.81 -9.08 -19.48
N ASP A 67 7.58 -9.87 -20.25
CA ASP A 67 7.06 -10.95 -21.08
C ASP A 67 7.12 -12.30 -20.34
N PRO A 68 5.97 -12.86 -19.91
CA PRO A 68 5.95 -14.13 -19.20
C PRO A 68 6.49 -15.32 -20.02
N ALA A 69 6.51 -15.21 -21.36
CA ALA A 69 7.05 -16.28 -22.20
C ALA A 69 8.59 -16.33 -22.18
N ARG A 70 9.23 -15.24 -21.75
CA ARG A 70 10.70 -15.15 -21.63
C ARG A 70 11.18 -15.36 -20.18
N ALA A 71 10.26 -15.36 -19.23
CA ALA A 71 10.59 -15.46 -17.80
C ALA A 71 10.79 -16.91 -17.38
N ALA A 72 11.95 -17.24 -16.82
CA ALA A 72 12.20 -18.53 -16.17
C ALA A 72 11.48 -18.63 -14.81
N VAL A 73 11.26 -17.47 -14.14
CA VAL A 73 10.49 -17.36 -12.90
C VAL A 73 9.44 -16.28 -13.07
N VAL A 74 8.17 -16.63 -12.84
CA VAL A 74 7.04 -15.67 -12.81
C VAL A 74 6.50 -15.58 -11.39
N VAL A 75 6.50 -14.39 -10.80
CA VAL A 75 5.98 -14.15 -9.45
C VAL A 75 4.76 -13.23 -9.54
N LEU A 76 3.60 -13.73 -9.10
CA LEU A 76 2.38 -12.93 -8.95
C LEU A 76 2.20 -12.57 -7.47
N ASN A 77 2.45 -11.31 -7.11
CA ASN A 77 2.22 -10.80 -5.76
C ASN A 77 0.81 -10.21 -5.64
N THR A 78 0.03 -10.71 -4.70
CA THR A 78 -1.42 -10.60 -4.74
C THR A 78 -2.05 -10.03 -3.48
N CYS A 79 -3.18 -9.33 -3.65
CA CYS A 79 -3.93 -8.65 -2.60
C CYS A 79 -5.20 -9.42 -2.22
N ALA A 80 -5.56 -9.42 -0.94
CA ALA A 80 -6.80 -10.02 -0.44
C ALA A 80 -7.95 -9.00 -0.26
N ILE A 81 -7.67 -7.70 -0.49
CA ILE A 81 -8.63 -6.62 -0.17
C ILE A 81 -9.56 -6.31 -1.35
N ARG A 82 -9.07 -6.44 -2.60
CA ARG A 82 -9.78 -6.02 -3.80
C ARG A 82 -10.28 -7.22 -4.60
N ASP A 83 -11.59 -7.34 -4.76
CA ASP A 83 -12.25 -8.44 -5.49
C ASP A 83 -11.82 -8.53 -6.97
N HIS A 84 -11.73 -7.38 -7.64
CA HIS A 84 -11.23 -7.33 -9.01
C HIS A 84 -9.78 -7.81 -9.17
N ALA A 85 -8.93 -7.57 -8.15
CA ALA A 85 -7.56 -8.07 -8.17
C ALA A 85 -7.54 -9.60 -8.09
N GLU A 86 -8.36 -10.21 -7.25
CA GLU A 86 -8.47 -11.68 -7.13
C GLU A 86 -8.90 -12.33 -8.45
N LYS A 87 -9.92 -11.77 -9.12
CA LYS A 87 -10.38 -12.27 -10.42
C LYS A 87 -9.31 -12.16 -11.51
N ARG A 88 -8.58 -11.03 -11.56
CA ARG A 88 -7.46 -10.84 -12.50
C ARG A 88 -6.37 -11.86 -12.26
N VAL A 89 -5.99 -12.10 -11.01
CA VAL A 89 -4.96 -13.11 -10.65
C VAL A 89 -5.33 -14.49 -11.17
N TYR A 90 -6.57 -14.95 -10.98
CA TYR A 90 -6.99 -16.24 -11.50
C TYR A 90 -6.99 -16.29 -13.03
N GLY A 91 -7.32 -15.20 -13.70
CA GLY A 91 -7.20 -15.07 -15.16
C GLY A 91 -5.75 -15.18 -15.65
N THR A 92 -4.84 -14.44 -14.98
CA THR A 92 -3.40 -14.49 -15.27
C THR A 92 -2.83 -15.90 -15.01
N LEU A 93 -3.17 -16.52 -13.89
CA LEU A 93 -2.78 -17.91 -13.60
C LEU A 93 -3.27 -18.88 -14.70
N GLY A 94 -4.50 -18.70 -15.18
CA GLY A 94 -5.01 -19.49 -16.31
C GLY A 94 -4.17 -19.32 -17.59
N ALA A 95 -3.81 -18.08 -17.93
CA ALA A 95 -3.00 -17.76 -19.11
C ALA A 95 -1.57 -18.35 -19.04
N LEU A 96 -0.95 -18.34 -17.85
CA LEU A 96 0.39 -18.92 -17.63
C LEU A 96 0.47 -20.43 -17.86
N THR A 97 -0.66 -21.13 -18.00
CA THR A 97 -0.67 -22.54 -18.44
C THR A 97 -0.02 -22.70 -19.81
N HIS A 98 -0.14 -21.72 -20.70
CA HIS A 98 0.43 -21.77 -22.04
C HIS A 98 1.96 -21.63 -22.01
N THR A 99 2.49 -20.69 -21.24
CA THR A 99 3.94 -20.49 -21.09
C THR A 99 4.59 -21.67 -20.39
N LYS A 100 3.96 -22.19 -19.33
CA LYS A 100 4.43 -23.40 -18.62
C LYS A 100 4.43 -24.65 -19.50
N LYS A 101 3.49 -24.79 -20.45
CA LYS A 101 3.52 -25.89 -21.44
C LYS A 101 4.64 -25.74 -22.47
N ALA A 102 4.94 -24.51 -22.87
CA ALA A 102 6.03 -24.22 -23.80
C ALA A 102 7.41 -24.39 -23.14
N ASP A 103 7.53 -23.99 -21.87
CA ASP A 103 8.73 -24.20 -21.04
C ASP A 103 8.35 -24.90 -19.72
N PRO A 104 8.44 -26.23 -19.63
CA PRO A 104 8.15 -26.98 -18.42
C PRO A 104 9.06 -26.65 -17.21
N GLU A 105 10.24 -26.09 -17.43
CA GLU A 105 11.17 -25.68 -16.36
C GLU A 105 10.84 -24.28 -15.80
N GLN A 106 9.96 -23.50 -16.46
CA GLN A 106 9.48 -22.23 -15.93
C GLN A 106 8.87 -22.42 -14.53
N VAL A 107 9.26 -21.59 -13.55
CA VAL A 107 8.70 -21.63 -12.19
C VAL A 107 7.64 -20.55 -12.05
N ILE A 108 6.42 -20.94 -11.67
CA ILE A 108 5.31 -20.01 -11.43
C ILE A 108 5.02 -19.94 -9.93
N CYS A 109 5.13 -18.72 -9.38
CA CYS A 109 4.96 -18.40 -7.97
C CYS A 109 3.71 -17.55 -7.75
N LEU A 110 2.90 -17.87 -6.74
CA LEU A 110 1.82 -17.05 -6.23
C LEU A 110 2.14 -16.63 -4.80
N CYS A 111 2.17 -15.32 -4.53
CA CYS A 111 2.47 -14.84 -3.17
C CYS A 111 1.57 -13.67 -2.75
N GLY A 112 1.82 -13.14 -1.55
CA GLY A 112 1.12 -12.00 -0.98
C GLY A 112 -0.11 -12.35 -0.16
N CYS A 113 -0.93 -11.35 0.14
CA CYS A 113 -2.06 -11.48 1.08
C CYS A 113 -3.12 -12.49 0.61
N MET A 114 -3.39 -12.58 -0.69
CA MET A 114 -4.35 -13.55 -1.24
C MET A 114 -3.85 -14.99 -1.04
N ALA A 115 -2.55 -15.22 -1.28
CA ALA A 115 -1.94 -16.55 -1.15
C ALA A 115 -1.93 -17.06 0.31
N GLN A 116 -1.97 -16.16 1.30
CA GLN A 116 -2.02 -16.51 2.73
C GLN A 116 -3.35 -17.15 3.14
N ARG A 117 -4.41 -16.98 2.36
CA ARG A 117 -5.74 -17.55 2.66
C ARG A 117 -5.74 -19.06 2.37
N PRO A 118 -6.09 -19.92 3.36
CA PRO A 118 -6.06 -21.38 3.19
C PRO A 118 -6.93 -21.88 2.03
N GLU A 119 -8.12 -21.28 1.84
CA GLU A 119 -9.04 -21.63 0.77
C GLU A 119 -8.49 -21.30 -0.62
N VAL A 120 -7.70 -20.23 -0.74
CA VAL A 120 -7.02 -19.86 -1.99
C VAL A 120 -5.88 -20.82 -2.28
N ALA A 121 -5.04 -21.10 -1.28
CA ALA A 121 -3.96 -22.07 -1.42
C ALA A 121 -4.48 -23.46 -1.83
N GLU A 122 -5.58 -23.91 -1.24
CA GLU A 122 -6.21 -25.19 -1.60
C GLU A 122 -6.81 -25.16 -3.02
N LYS A 123 -7.50 -24.09 -3.40
CA LYS A 123 -7.98 -23.90 -4.78
C LYS A 123 -6.85 -23.95 -5.79
N VAL A 124 -5.72 -23.30 -5.49
CA VAL A 124 -4.53 -23.34 -6.36
C VAL A 124 -3.93 -24.73 -6.41
N ARG A 125 -3.91 -25.45 -5.27
CA ARG A 125 -3.41 -26.82 -5.20
C ARG A 125 -4.21 -27.76 -6.12
N GLN A 126 -5.52 -27.62 -6.13
CA GLN A 126 -6.42 -28.50 -6.89
C GLN A 126 -6.54 -28.11 -8.38
N SER A 127 -6.71 -26.81 -8.66
CA SER A 127 -7.14 -26.33 -9.97
C SER A 127 -6.02 -25.73 -10.83
N TYR A 128 -4.89 -25.28 -10.23
CA TYR A 128 -3.78 -24.64 -10.94
C TYR A 128 -2.50 -25.44 -10.74
N ARG A 129 -2.46 -26.66 -11.31
CA ARG A 129 -1.37 -27.62 -11.11
C ARG A 129 -0.01 -27.15 -11.66
N HIS A 130 0.01 -26.16 -12.53
CA HIS A 130 1.19 -25.53 -13.10
C HIS A 130 1.84 -24.47 -12.21
N VAL A 131 1.20 -24.11 -11.08
CA VAL A 131 1.80 -23.23 -10.06
C VAL A 131 2.71 -24.06 -9.16
N ASP A 132 3.98 -23.69 -9.08
CA ASP A 132 5.04 -24.44 -8.42
C ASP A 132 5.23 -24.00 -6.94
N LEU A 133 5.08 -22.69 -6.67
CA LEU A 133 5.32 -22.11 -5.36
C LEU A 133 4.15 -21.22 -4.93
N VAL A 134 3.66 -21.43 -3.70
CA VAL A 134 2.65 -20.57 -3.05
C VAL A 134 3.14 -20.20 -1.66
N PHE A 135 3.23 -18.90 -1.37
CA PHE A 135 3.66 -18.42 -0.05
C PHE A 135 2.99 -17.12 0.37
N GLY A 136 2.76 -16.98 1.68
CA GLY A 136 2.18 -15.79 2.27
C GLY A 136 3.21 -14.68 2.54
N PRO A 137 2.75 -13.45 2.91
CA PRO A 137 3.66 -12.34 3.20
C PRO A 137 4.57 -12.61 4.39
N GLN A 138 4.20 -13.50 5.30
CA GLN A 138 5.02 -13.87 6.46
C GLN A 138 6.23 -14.75 6.10
N ALA A 139 6.16 -15.44 4.97
CA ALA A 139 7.23 -16.29 4.45
C ALA A 139 8.08 -15.59 3.36
N LEU A 140 7.84 -14.30 3.09
CA LEU A 140 8.52 -13.56 2.03
C LEU A 140 10.05 -13.62 2.18
N TRP A 141 10.58 -13.47 3.37
CA TRP A 141 12.01 -13.52 3.65
C TRP A 141 12.66 -14.89 3.38
N LYS A 142 11.84 -15.96 3.33
CA LYS A 142 12.28 -17.33 2.98
C LYS A 142 12.25 -17.60 1.47
N PHE A 143 11.91 -16.62 0.64
CA PHE A 143 11.73 -16.84 -0.79
C PHE A 143 12.93 -17.53 -1.46
N PRO A 144 14.21 -17.20 -1.17
CA PRO A 144 15.35 -17.92 -1.73
C PRO A 144 15.36 -19.43 -1.39
N GLU A 145 15.11 -19.79 -0.13
CA GLU A 145 15.02 -21.19 0.32
C GLU A 145 13.86 -21.94 -0.35
N LEU A 146 12.69 -21.28 -0.44
CA LEU A 146 11.51 -21.85 -1.05
C LEU A 146 11.71 -22.10 -2.56
N LEU A 147 12.30 -21.13 -3.27
CA LEU A 147 12.60 -21.25 -4.68
C LEU A 147 13.66 -22.33 -4.93
N TYR A 148 14.72 -22.38 -4.11
CA TYR A 148 15.71 -23.45 -4.17
C TYR A 148 15.11 -24.84 -3.98
N SER A 149 14.12 -24.96 -3.08
CA SER A 149 13.41 -26.22 -2.85
C SER A 149 12.59 -26.65 -4.08
N VAL A 150 11.98 -25.69 -4.82
CA VAL A 150 11.29 -25.99 -6.07
C VAL A 150 12.26 -26.56 -7.10
N TYR A 151 13.43 -25.91 -7.31
CA TYR A 151 14.44 -26.35 -8.27
C TYR A 151 15.02 -27.74 -7.97
N THR A 152 15.34 -28.00 -6.68
CA THR A 152 16.06 -29.22 -6.31
C THR A 152 15.14 -30.43 -6.07
N GLN A 153 13.95 -30.18 -5.51
CA GLN A 153 13.04 -31.27 -5.16
C GLN A 153 12.03 -31.59 -6.30
N ARG A 154 11.96 -30.70 -7.30
CA ARG A 154 11.04 -30.79 -8.45
C ARG A 154 9.58 -31.08 -8.04
N ARG A 155 9.18 -30.47 -6.90
CA ARG A 155 7.81 -30.60 -6.34
C ARG A 155 7.26 -29.22 -6.02
N ARG A 156 5.95 -29.13 -6.02
CA ARG A 156 5.21 -27.91 -5.62
C ARG A 156 5.41 -27.62 -4.14
N VAL A 157 5.69 -26.37 -3.79
CA VAL A 157 5.91 -25.91 -2.42
C VAL A 157 4.80 -24.95 -2.00
N PHE A 158 4.23 -25.16 -0.82
CA PHE A 158 3.16 -24.33 -0.24
C PHE A 158 3.59 -23.92 1.18
N SER A 159 3.91 -22.64 1.36
CA SER A 159 4.34 -22.05 2.63
C SER A 159 3.32 -20.99 3.09
N VAL A 160 2.18 -21.45 3.56
CA VAL A 160 1.03 -20.65 4.00
C VAL A 160 0.60 -20.96 5.43
N ALA A 161 1.50 -21.51 6.25
CA ALA A 161 1.22 -21.85 7.63
C ALA A 161 1.01 -20.59 8.50
N ASP A 162 0.25 -20.72 9.59
CA ASP A 162 0.06 -19.70 10.63
C ASP A 162 1.36 -19.50 11.44
N GLU A 163 2.41 -19.01 10.79
CA GLU A 163 3.56 -18.50 11.50
C GLU A 163 3.21 -17.12 12.05
N HIS A 164 3.42 -16.88 13.32
CA HIS A 164 3.40 -15.53 13.86
C HIS A 164 4.45 -14.73 13.09
N GLY A 165 3.98 -13.74 12.33
CA GLY A 165 4.85 -13.02 11.40
C GLY A 165 6.06 -12.44 12.11
N ALA A 166 7.20 -12.51 11.44
CA ALA A 166 8.46 -11.97 11.92
C ALA A 166 8.89 -10.78 11.07
N ILE A 167 9.82 -9.97 11.58
CA ILE A 167 10.42 -8.84 10.87
C ILE A 167 11.81 -9.30 10.40
N ALA A 168 12.04 -9.21 9.10
CA ALA A 168 13.34 -9.44 8.48
C ALA A 168 13.96 -8.08 8.13
N GLU A 169 15.01 -7.68 8.83
CA GLU A 169 15.74 -6.46 8.54
C GLU A 169 16.89 -6.72 7.57
N GLY A 170 17.16 -5.77 6.68
CA GLY A 170 18.28 -5.86 5.74
C GLY A 170 18.07 -6.81 4.56
N MET A 171 16.83 -7.11 4.20
CA MET A 171 16.54 -7.82 2.95
C MET A 171 16.94 -6.97 1.74
N PRO A 172 17.46 -7.59 0.65
CA PRO A 172 17.70 -6.91 -0.60
C PRO A 172 16.44 -6.20 -1.11
N VAL A 173 16.61 -5.08 -1.79
CA VAL A 173 15.51 -4.33 -2.37
C VAL A 173 15.93 -3.69 -3.70
N VAL A 174 15.12 -3.86 -4.74
CA VAL A 174 15.25 -3.16 -6.02
C VAL A 174 14.15 -2.12 -6.11
N ARG A 175 14.52 -0.86 -6.32
CA ARG A 175 13.58 0.26 -6.48
C ARG A 175 13.62 0.77 -7.90
N GLU A 176 12.46 0.95 -8.49
CA GLU A 176 12.34 1.54 -9.82
C GLU A 176 12.47 3.08 -9.72
N GLY A 177 13.45 3.61 -10.43
CA GLY A 177 13.72 5.06 -10.44
C GLY A 177 14.26 5.58 -9.10
N ARG A 178 14.36 6.91 -8.99
CA ARG A 178 14.84 7.63 -7.79
C ARG A 178 13.89 8.71 -7.30
N THR A 179 12.68 8.77 -7.86
CA THR A 179 11.71 9.81 -7.50
C THR A 179 10.99 9.47 -6.20
N ARG A 180 10.57 8.20 -6.06
CA ARG A 180 9.75 7.73 -4.93
C ARG A 180 10.28 6.44 -4.32
N ALA A 181 10.19 6.33 -2.98
CA ALA A 181 10.47 5.11 -2.25
C ALA A 181 9.34 4.78 -1.27
N TRP A 182 9.12 3.49 -1.08
CA TRP A 182 8.22 2.95 -0.05
C TRP A 182 9.07 2.31 1.05
N VAL A 183 8.79 2.70 2.30
CA VAL A 183 9.47 2.17 3.49
C VAL A 183 8.41 1.58 4.42
N SER A 184 8.39 0.28 4.55
CA SER A 184 7.55 -0.39 5.54
C SER A 184 8.09 -0.10 6.93
N ILE A 185 7.29 0.54 7.80
CA ILE A 185 7.68 0.84 9.19
C ILE A 185 7.09 -0.15 10.18
N MET A 186 6.03 -0.85 9.79
CA MET A 186 5.36 -1.86 10.60
C MET A 186 4.56 -2.83 9.74
N TYR A 187 4.23 -3.98 10.28
CA TYR A 187 3.43 -5.02 9.66
C TYR A 187 2.29 -5.45 10.54
N GLY A 188 1.16 -5.88 9.92
CA GLY A 188 -0.01 -6.38 10.61
C GLY A 188 -0.91 -5.30 11.20
N CYS A 189 -2.05 -5.72 11.78
CA CYS A 189 -3.03 -4.81 12.35
C CYS A 189 -3.81 -5.46 13.49
N ASN A 190 -3.98 -4.76 14.61
CA ASN A 190 -4.73 -5.24 15.77
C ASN A 190 -6.17 -4.70 15.85
N ASN A 191 -6.64 -3.98 14.82
CA ASN A 191 -7.95 -3.32 14.90
C ASN A 191 -9.12 -4.27 14.72
N PHE A 192 -8.96 -5.37 13.96
CA PHE A 192 -10.01 -6.35 13.70
C PHE A 192 -11.35 -5.72 13.30
N CYS A 193 -11.31 -4.67 12.46
CA CYS A 193 -12.53 -4.14 11.86
C CYS A 193 -13.33 -5.28 11.24
N SER A 194 -14.66 -5.31 11.45
CA SER A 194 -15.49 -6.48 11.14
C SER A 194 -15.50 -6.88 9.64
N TYR A 195 -15.16 -5.96 8.76
CA TYR A 195 -15.07 -6.16 7.30
C TYR A 195 -13.66 -6.50 6.80
N CYS A 196 -12.62 -6.41 7.65
CA CYS A 196 -11.23 -6.37 7.20
C CYS A 196 -10.53 -7.72 7.36
N ILE A 197 -9.95 -8.21 6.26
CA ILE A 197 -9.20 -9.46 6.22
C ILE A 197 -7.73 -9.31 6.67
N VAL A 198 -7.22 -8.08 6.78
CA VAL A 198 -5.79 -7.79 7.02
C VAL A 198 -5.22 -8.49 8.26
N PRO A 199 -5.87 -8.48 9.45
CA PRO A 199 -5.34 -9.18 10.63
C PRO A 199 -5.14 -10.69 10.43
N TYR A 200 -5.92 -11.28 9.54
CA TYR A 200 -5.89 -12.73 9.26
C TYR A 200 -4.82 -13.12 8.23
N VAL A 201 -4.41 -12.18 7.37
CA VAL A 201 -3.43 -12.46 6.32
C VAL A 201 -2.05 -11.83 6.56
N ARG A 202 -1.98 -10.73 7.33
CA ARG A 202 -0.72 -10.08 7.71
C ARG A 202 -0.36 -10.22 9.19
N GLY A 203 -1.27 -10.78 9.99
CA GLY A 203 -1.06 -11.05 11.41
C GLY A 203 -1.17 -9.82 12.30
N ARG A 204 -0.65 -9.92 13.52
CA ARG A 204 -0.66 -8.86 14.53
C ARG A 204 0.31 -7.73 14.19
N GLU A 205 0.09 -6.56 14.81
CA GLU A 205 0.97 -5.40 14.69
C GLU A 205 2.39 -5.74 15.17
N ARG A 206 3.37 -5.34 14.37
CA ARG A 206 4.81 -5.47 14.64
C ARG A 206 5.50 -4.25 14.07
N SER A 207 6.06 -3.41 14.93
CA SER A 207 6.83 -2.23 14.55
C SER A 207 8.27 -2.61 14.25
N ARG A 208 8.86 -2.05 13.21
CA ARG A 208 10.30 -2.15 12.95
C ARG A 208 11.07 -1.25 13.92
N ASP A 209 12.31 -1.57 14.11
CA ASP A 209 13.23 -0.78 14.93
C ASP A 209 13.38 0.64 14.36
N PRO A 210 13.22 1.71 15.19
CA PRO A 210 13.33 3.09 14.72
C PRO A 210 14.68 3.41 14.10
N GLU A 211 15.77 2.89 14.63
CA GLU A 211 17.14 3.17 14.12
C GLU A 211 17.33 2.60 12.72
N GLN A 212 16.77 1.41 12.46
CA GLN A 212 16.81 0.79 11.14
C GLN A 212 16.00 1.60 10.11
N ILE A 213 14.83 2.10 10.49
CA ILE A 213 14.01 2.95 9.62
C ILE A 213 14.73 4.26 9.34
N ILE A 214 15.30 4.91 10.36
CA ILE A 214 16.04 6.18 10.22
C ILE A 214 17.27 5.99 9.32
N ALA A 215 18.00 4.89 9.48
CA ALA A 215 19.16 4.56 8.64
C ALA A 215 18.74 4.36 7.18
N GLU A 216 17.65 3.60 6.93
CA GLU A 216 17.10 3.38 5.59
C GLU A 216 16.67 4.69 4.93
N VAL A 217 15.92 5.54 5.63
CA VAL A 217 15.46 6.84 5.09
C VAL A 217 16.66 7.77 4.82
N ARG A 218 17.66 7.79 5.71
CA ARG A 218 18.89 8.57 5.49
C ARG A 218 19.63 8.13 4.22
N GLN A 219 19.72 6.84 3.97
CA GLN A 219 20.33 6.32 2.76
C GLN A 219 19.51 6.72 1.51
N LEU A 220 18.19 6.61 1.56
CA LEU A 220 17.32 7.03 0.45
C LEU A 220 17.47 8.52 0.11
N VAL A 221 17.56 9.38 1.13
CA VAL A 221 17.81 10.81 0.93
C VAL A 221 19.19 11.04 0.31
N ALA A 222 20.22 10.34 0.78
CA ALA A 222 21.58 10.42 0.21
C ALA A 222 21.62 9.93 -1.25
N ASP A 223 20.82 8.91 -1.60
CA ASP A 223 20.66 8.38 -2.96
C ASP A 223 19.84 9.30 -3.88
N GLY A 224 19.29 10.39 -3.34
CA GLY A 224 18.57 11.42 -4.08
C GLY A 224 17.06 11.20 -4.25
N PHE A 225 16.44 10.26 -3.51
CA PHE A 225 15.00 10.11 -3.53
C PHE A 225 14.28 11.37 -3.02
N LYS A 226 13.19 11.74 -3.71
CA LYS A 226 12.45 12.99 -3.47
C LYS A 226 11.19 12.80 -2.64
N GLU A 227 10.57 11.64 -2.68
CA GLU A 227 9.37 11.33 -1.90
C GLU A 227 9.52 9.96 -1.24
N ILE A 228 9.34 9.90 0.08
CA ILE A 228 9.43 8.68 0.88
C ILE A 228 8.10 8.45 1.55
N THR A 229 7.43 7.37 1.20
CA THR A 229 6.13 7.00 1.79
C THR A 229 6.31 5.91 2.82
N LEU A 230 5.96 6.21 4.07
CA LEU A 230 5.96 5.26 5.17
C LEU A 230 4.72 4.38 5.09
N LEU A 231 4.92 3.07 5.10
CA LEU A 231 3.86 2.07 4.95
C LEU A 231 3.67 1.24 6.23
N GLY A 232 2.42 0.89 6.45
CA GLY A 232 1.96 -0.04 7.46
C GLY A 232 0.48 -0.32 7.26
N GLN A 233 -0.12 -1.17 8.07
CA GLN A 233 -1.55 -1.42 8.04
C GLN A 233 -2.33 -0.52 9.02
N ASN A 234 -1.62 0.12 9.95
CA ASN A 234 -2.08 1.21 10.82
C ASN A 234 -0.86 1.96 11.34
N VAL A 235 -0.31 2.87 10.55
CA VAL A 235 0.95 3.57 10.88
C VAL A 235 0.87 4.37 12.18
N ASN A 236 -0.33 4.85 12.56
CA ASN A 236 -0.53 5.61 13.79
C ASN A 236 -0.35 4.78 15.06
N SER A 237 -0.40 3.44 14.97
CA SER A 237 -0.13 2.55 16.09
C SER A 237 1.34 2.14 16.22
N TYR A 238 2.21 2.63 15.32
CA TYR A 238 3.64 2.37 15.37
C TYR A 238 4.20 2.66 16.77
N GLY A 239 5.05 1.75 17.24
CA GLY A 239 5.75 1.85 18.51
C GLY A 239 5.01 1.27 19.72
N LYS A 240 3.72 0.92 19.60
CA LYS A 240 2.94 0.36 20.74
C LYS A 240 3.44 -1.00 21.24
N ASP A 241 4.19 -1.71 20.42
CA ASP A 241 4.80 -3.01 20.70
C ASP A 241 6.31 -2.95 20.92
N LEU A 242 6.89 -1.74 20.92
CA LEU A 242 8.29 -1.51 21.28
C LEU A 242 8.46 -1.51 22.80
N ASP A 243 9.64 -1.93 23.25
CA ASP A 243 9.99 -1.95 24.69
C ASP A 243 10.26 -0.54 25.27
N THR A 244 10.44 0.46 24.39
CA THR A 244 10.66 1.86 24.76
C THR A 244 9.44 2.70 24.42
N PRO A 245 9.14 3.77 25.20
CA PRO A 245 8.05 4.69 24.87
C PRO A 245 8.40 5.54 23.65
N TYR A 246 8.13 5.03 22.46
CA TYR A 246 8.41 5.67 21.18
C TYR A 246 7.19 5.50 20.29
N ASP A 247 6.64 6.58 19.76
CA ASP A 247 5.43 6.54 18.93
C ASP A 247 5.69 7.02 17.49
N PHE A 248 4.64 6.99 16.67
CA PHE A 248 4.74 7.42 15.28
C PHE A 248 5.12 8.89 15.11
N ALA A 249 4.70 9.76 16.04
CA ALA A 249 5.07 11.17 16.00
C ALA A 249 6.57 11.36 16.32
N ASP A 250 7.13 10.56 17.24
CA ASP A 250 8.58 10.57 17.54
C ASP A 250 9.39 10.11 16.31
N LEU A 251 8.93 9.05 15.62
CA LEU A 251 9.55 8.60 14.37
C LEU A 251 9.53 9.70 13.30
N LEU A 252 8.37 10.35 13.08
CA LEU A 252 8.28 11.44 12.10
C LEU A 252 9.21 12.60 12.44
N ALA A 253 9.31 12.96 13.73
CA ALA A 253 10.24 14.02 14.16
C ALA A 253 11.71 13.66 13.93
N ALA A 254 12.09 12.40 14.16
CA ALA A 254 13.43 11.91 13.89
C ALA A 254 13.76 11.88 12.39
N LEU A 255 12.80 11.48 11.56
CA LEU A 255 12.95 11.49 10.11
C LEU A 255 13.00 12.92 9.54
N ASP A 256 12.22 13.86 10.10
CA ASP A 256 12.24 15.29 9.71
C ASP A 256 13.59 15.98 10.01
N ALA A 257 14.35 15.45 10.95
CA ALA A 257 15.68 15.96 11.31
C ALA A 257 16.79 15.58 10.31
N ILE A 258 16.51 14.70 9.34
CA ILE A 258 17.47 14.34 8.28
C ILE A 258 17.56 15.50 7.29
N ASP A 259 18.78 15.99 7.03
CA ASP A 259 18.98 17.06 6.06
C ASP A 259 18.83 16.55 4.62
N GLY A 260 18.16 17.35 3.77
CA GLY A 260 17.94 17.02 2.37
C GLY A 260 16.74 17.75 1.76
N ASP A 261 16.50 17.50 0.48
CA ASP A 261 15.33 18.02 -0.26
C ASP A 261 14.41 16.86 -0.65
N TYR A 262 13.56 16.47 0.28
CA TYR A 262 12.64 15.34 0.15
C TYR A 262 11.32 15.60 0.90
N LEU A 263 10.33 14.75 0.65
CA LEU A 263 9.02 14.79 1.29
C LEU A 263 8.70 13.42 1.90
N ILE A 264 8.20 13.42 3.14
CA ILE A 264 7.71 12.23 3.82
C ILE A 264 6.19 12.20 3.71
N ARG A 265 5.65 11.09 3.26
CA ARG A 265 4.22 10.76 3.30
C ARG A 265 4.00 9.51 4.13
N PHE A 266 2.77 9.30 4.54
CA PHE A 266 2.35 8.05 5.16
C PHE A 266 0.91 7.74 4.80
N MET A 267 0.57 6.45 4.85
CA MET A 267 -0.74 5.92 4.50
C MET A 267 -1.24 4.99 5.60
N SER A 268 -2.54 4.63 5.53
CA SER A 268 -3.15 3.65 6.44
C SER A 268 -3.22 4.11 7.91
N SER A 269 -3.66 5.35 8.12
CA SER A 269 -3.98 5.87 9.46
C SER A 269 -5.32 5.35 9.97
N GLN A 270 -5.52 5.38 11.30
CA GLN A 270 -6.81 5.12 11.92
C GLN A 270 -7.16 6.21 12.93
N PRO A 271 -8.42 6.71 12.95
CA PRO A 271 -8.83 7.81 13.83
C PRO A 271 -8.58 7.56 15.32
N LYS A 272 -8.75 6.33 15.81
CA LYS A 272 -8.52 6.01 17.24
C LYS A 272 -7.07 6.24 17.70
N ASP A 273 -6.12 6.14 16.77
CA ASP A 273 -4.68 6.24 17.03
C ASP A 273 -4.09 7.58 16.55
N ALA A 274 -4.92 8.44 15.94
CA ALA A 274 -4.54 9.79 15.58
C ALA A 274 -4.52 10.68 16.85
N THR A 275 -3.40 11.37 17.09
CA THR A 275 -3.17 12.18 18.29
C THR A 275 -2.88 13.64 17.95
N HIS A 276 -3.16 14.56 18.86
CA HIS A 276 -2.75 15.95 18.72
C HIS A 276 -1.22 16.09 18.57
N LYS A 277 -0.43 15.27 19.31
CA LYS A 277 1.03 15.21 19.17
C LYS A 277 1.45 14.95 17.71
N LEU A 278 0.80 14.00 17.04
CA LEU A 278 1.07 13.71 15.63
C LEU A 278 0.81 14.93 14.75
N PHE A 279 -0.33 15.60 14.95
CA PHE A 279 -0.68 16.78 14.15
C PHE A 279 0.26 17.96 14.41
N ASP A 280 0.69 18.15 15.67
CA ASP A 280 1.68 19.17 16.03
C ASP A 280 3.04 18.92 15.41
N VAL A 281 3.48 17.65 15.35
CA VAL A 281 4.72 17.28 14.63
C VAL A 281 4.57 17.55 13.15
N MET A 282 3.49 17.11 12.51
CA MET A 282 3.23 17.40 11.10
C MET A 282 3.23 18.91 10.81
N ALA A 283 2.59 19.71 11.69
CA ALA A 283 2.46 21.16 11.50
C ALA A 283 3.80 21.91 11.50
N ARG A 284 4.76 21.48 12.31
CA ARG A 284 6.07 22.15 12.42
C ARG A 284 7.17 21.52 11.57
N SER A 285 6.91 20.34 11.00
CA SER A 285 7.85 19.61 10.17
C SER A 285 8.14 20.34 8.85
N ARG A 286 9.38 20.24 8.37
CA ARG A 286 9.81 20.73 7.04
C ARG A 286 9.55 19.71 5.93
N HIS A 287 9.66 18.43 6.26
CA HIS A 287 9.65 17.35 5.28
C HIS A 287 8.36 16.52 5.31
N VAL A 288 7.57 16.54 6.39
CA VAL A 288 6.31 15.80 6.43
C VAL A 288 5.22 16.53 5.64
N ALA A 289 4.63 15.85 4.67
CA ALA A 289 3.57 16.39 3.82
C ALA A 289 2.37 16.88 4.64
N ARG A 290 1.81 18.04 4.27
CA ARG A 290 0.53 18.52 4.81
C ARG A 290 -0.64 17.75 4.19
N GLN A 291 -0.55 16.44 4.25
CA GLN A 291 -1.54 15.49 3.74
C GLN A 291 -1.85 14.46 4.82
N LEU A 292 -3.12 14.26 5.12
CA LEU A 292 -3.58 13.27 6.06
C LEU A 292 -4.63 12.37 5.40
N HIS A 293 -4.32 11.09 5.26
CA HIS A 293 -5.33 10.10 4.90
C HIS A 293 -5.86 9.46 6.18
N LEU A 294 -7.11 9.79 6.55
CA LEU A 294 -7.72 9.34 7.82
C LEU A 294 -9.09 8.69 7.56
N PRO A 295 -9.13 7.37 7.30
CA PRO A 295 -10.33 6.63 6.95
C PRO A 295 -11.43 6.68 8.01
N VAL A 296 -12.54 7.40 7.74
CA VAL A 296 -13.70 7.46 8.63
C VAL A 296 -14.61 6.25 8.50
N GLN A 297 -14.72 5.70 7.31
CA GLN A 297 -15.52 4.54 6.90
C GLN A 297 -17.04 4.79 6.87
N SER A 298 -17.64 5.42 7.88
CA SER A 298 -19.06 5.80 7.95
C SER A 298 -19.24 7.06 8.80
N GLY A 299 -20.29 7.84 8.51
CA GLY A 299 -20.70 8.98 9.32
C GLY A 299 -21.74 8.64 10.41
N CYS A 300 -22.19 7.39 10.47
CA CYS A 300 -23.17 6.90 11.44
C CYS A 300 -22.52 6.11 12.56
N ASP A 301 -22.73 6.51 13.82
CA ASP A 301 -22.13 5.87 15.00
C ASP A 301 -22.56 4.41 15.18
N ARG A 302 -23.80 4.05 14.80
CA ARG A 302 -24.25 2.65 14.88
C ARG A 302 -23.47 1.79 13.87
N VAL A 303 -23.30 2.29 12.66
CA VAL A 303 -22.54 1.59 11.62
C VAL A 303 -21.07 1.48 12.00
N LEU A 304 -20.46 2.53 12.54
CA LEU A 304 -19.07 2.49 13.05
C LEU A 304 -18.91 1.40 14.13
N ARG A 305 -19.85 1.30 15.08
CA ARG A 305 -19.84 0.22 16.09
C ARG A 305 -19.96 -1.17 15.46
N ALA A 306 -20.84 -1.34 14.47
CA ALA A 306 -21.00 -2.60 13.75
C ALA A 306 -19.72 -2.96 12.91
N MET A 307 -19.02 -1.96 12.42
CA MET A 307 -17.70 -2.08 11.78
C MET A 307 -16.56 -2.38 12.76
N ASN A 308 -16.80 -2.45 14.06
CA ASN A 308 -15.79 -2.55 15.12
C ASN A 308 -14.78 -1.37 15.07
N ARG A 309 -15.30 -0.14 14.90
CA ARG A 309 -14.51 1.10 14.91
C ARG A 309 -14.67 1.79 16.28
N PRO A 310 -13.63 1.86 17.13
CA PRO A 310 -13.73 2.36 18.50
C PRO A 310 -13.61 3.89 18.57
N TYR A 311 -14.37 4.60 17.76
CA TYR A 311 -14.58 6.04 17.79
C TYR A 311 -15.97 6.34 17.20
N ASP A 312 -16.47 7.52 17.49
CA ASP A 312 -17.72 8.05 16.97
C ASP A 312 -17.51 9.27 16.06
N ARG A 313 -18.59 9.76 15.46
CA ARG A 313 -18.58 10.94 14.61
C ARG A 313 -18.05 12.18 15.32
N ALA A 314 -18.40 12.36 16.60
CA ALA A 314 -17.98 13.54 17.36
C ALA A 314 -16.47 13.57 17.57
N LYS A 315 -15.87 12.42 17.93
CA LYS A 315 -14.42 12.29 18.07
C LYS A 315 -13.69 12.49 16.74
N TYR A 316 -14.25 11.98 15.66
CA TYR A 316 -13.66 12.19 14.32
C TYR A 316 -13.63 13.68 13.96
N LEU A 317 -14.75 14.39 14.15
CA LEU A 317 -14.85 15.82 13.87
C LEU A 317 -13.91 16.66 14.74
N GLU A 318 -13.74 16.29 16.02
CA GLU A 318 -12.79 16.94 16.94
C GLU A 318 -11.34 16.82 16.40
N LEU A 319 -10.94 15.62 15.97
CA LEU A 319 -9.61 15.38 15.38
C LEU A 319 -9.39 16.23 14.13
N ILE A 320 -10.39 16.29 13.24
CA ILE A 320 -10.27 17.08 12.01
C ILE A 320 -10.22 18.59 12.32
N ALA A 321 -11.04 19.07 13.26
CA ALA A 321 -11.02 20.47 13.67
C ALA A 321 -9.65 20.87 14.22
N TYR A 322 -9.05 20.02 15.07
CA TYR A 322 -7.71 20.26 15.60
C TYR A 322 -6.65 20.23 14.49
N ALA A 323 -6.67 19.20 13.63
CA ALA A 323 -5.71 19.08 12.54
C ALA A 323 -5.73 20.31 11.62
N ARG A 324 -6.91 20.80 11.23
CA ARG A 324 -7.07 22.01 10.41
C ARG A 324 -6.69 23.30 11.15
N LYS A 325 -6.87 23.35 12.47
CA LYS A 325 -6.43 24.49 13.29
C LYS A 325 -4.91 24.65 13.24
N VAL A 326 -4.17 23.54 13.37
CA VAL A 326 -2.68 23.60 13.38
C VAL A 326 -2.09 23.53 11.98
N MET A 327 -2.83 23.05 10.99
CA MET A 327 -2.45 22.97 9.57
C MET A 327 -3.59 23.49 8.66
N PRO A 328 -3.72 24.81 8.47
CA PRO A 328 -4.81 25.38 7.65
C PRO A 328 -4.83 24.90 6.20
N GLU A 329 -3.69 24.54 5.64
CA GLU A 329 -3.54 24.02 4.26
C GLU A 329 -3.56 22.48 4.18
N LEU A 330 -4.04 21.79 5.22
CA LEU A 330 -4.10 20.34 5.27
C LEU A 330 -4.96 19.79 4.13
N VAL A 331 -4.37 18.90 3.33
CA VAL A 331 -5.10 18.06 2.38
C VAL A 331 -5.58 16.81 3.11
N LEU A 332 -6.89 16.68 3.20
CA LEU A 332 -7.53 15.60 3.95
C LEU A 332 -8.22 14.62 3.00
N THR A 333 -7.84 13.35 3.09
CA THR A 333 -8.49 12.27 2.33
C THR A 333 -9.00 11.18 3.26
N SER A 334 -9.97 10.39 2.81
CA SER A 334 -10.57 9.34 3.62
C SER A 334 -11.09 8.19 2.77
N ASP A 335 -11.38 7.06 3.43
CA ASP A 335 -12.16 5.95 2.87
C ASP A 335 -13.57 5.98 3.44
N VAL A 336 -14.54 5.63 2.61
CA VAL A 336 -15.95 5.47 2.99
C VAL A 336 -16.51 4.19 2.38
N ILE A 337 -17.20 3.41 3.20
CA ILE A 337 -17.92 2.20 2.79
C ILE A 337 -19.42 2.46 2.96
N ILE A 338 -20.18 2.40 1.87
CA ILE A 338 -21.64 2.49 1.84
C ILE A 338 -22.25 1.08 1.72
N GLY A 339 -23.44 0.90 2.27
CA GLY A 339 -24.18 -0.35 2.21
C GLY A 339 -23.55 -1.45 3.06
N PHE A 340 -22.99 -1.08 4.20
CA PHE A 340 -22.55 -2.06 5.21
C PHE A 340 -23.76 -2.92 5.66
N PRO A 341 -23.60 -4.22 6.00
CA PRO A 341 -24.72 -5.08 6.37
C PRO A 341 -25.60 -4.45 7.45
N GLY A 342 -26.91 -4.38 7.16
CA GLY A 342 -27.90 -3.76 8.02
C GLY A 342 -27.85 -2.23 8.12
N GLU A 343 -27.09 -1.53 7.27
CA GLU A 343 -27.13 -0.08 7.12
C GLU A 343 -28.44 0.32 6.44
N THR A 344 -29.09 1.35 6.93
CA THR A 344 -30.29 1.95 6.37
C THR A 344 -29.96 3.16 5.50
N GLU A 345 -30.90 3.60 4.64
CA GLU A 345 -30.74 4.81 3.83
C GLU A 345 -30.47 6.05 4.71
N ALA A 346 -31.21 6.20 5.81
CA ALA A 346 -31.02 7.31 6.74
C ALA A 346 -29.60 7.37 7.28
N GLU A 347 -29.03 6.23 7.64
CA GLU A 347 -27.66 6.13 8.14
C GLU A 347 -26.60 6.37 7.06
N ALA A 348 -26.85 5.92 5.83
CA ALA A 348 -26.02 6.26 4.69
C ALA A 348 -26.03 7.77 4.42
N MET A 349 -27.18 8.43 4.59
CA MET A 349 -27.29 9.90 4.46
C MET A 349 -26.58 10.64 5.60
N GLU A 350 -26.42 10.08 6.81
CA GLU A 350 -25.54 10.64 7.84
C GLU A 350 -24.09 10.68 7.36
N THR A 351 -23.67 9.68 6.59
CA THR A 351 -22.33 9.66 5.99
C THR A 351 -22.18 10.76 4.94
N VAL A 352 -23.18 10.95 4.07
CA VAL A 352 -23.20 12.07 3.11
C VAL A 352 -23.14 13.42 3.83
N ALA A 353 -23.93 13.60 4.90
CA ALA A 353 -23.90 14.81 5.70
C ALA A 353 -22.54 15.06 6.39
N LEU A 354 -21.85 14.00 6.82
CA LEU A 354 -20.47 14.12 7.33
C LEU A 354 -19.51 14.61 6.24
N VAL A 355 -19.61 14.08 5.03
CA VAL A 355 -18.79 14.51 3.88
C VAL A 355 -19.00 15.97 3.53
N GLU A 356 -20.26 16.45 3.53
CA GLU A 356 -20.59 17.86 3.37
C GLU A 356 -19.95 18.73 4.46
N GLN A 357 -20.00 18.28 5.72
CA GLN A 357 -19.48 19.02 6.86
C GLN A 357 -17.95 19.06 6.85
N VAL A 358 -17.29 17.92 6.58
CA VAL A 358 -15.82 17.80 6.62
C VAL A 358 -15.20 18.38 5.37
N ARG A 359 -15.81 18.26 4.19
CA ARG A 359 -15.28 18.69 2.90
C ARG A 359 -13.89 18.10 2.66
N PHE A 360 -13.87 16.79 2.38
CA PHE A 360 -12.63 16.08 2.05
C PHE A 360 -12.08 16.53 0.69
N ASP A 361 -10.78 16.55 0.55
CA ASP A 361 -10.11 16.83 -0.74
C ASP A 361 -10.32 15.71 -1.74
N ALA A 362 -10.34 14.47 -1.26
CA ALA A 362 -10.72 13.30 -2.04
C ALA A 362 -11.23 12.17 -1.12
N LEU A 363 -12.12 11.34 -1.63
CA LEU A 363 -12.58 10.11 -1.00
C LEU A 363 -12.28 8.90 -1.86
N PHE A 364 -11.87 7.80 -1.22
CA PHE A 364 -11.96 6.48 -1.79
C PHE A 364 -13.26 5.84 -1.32
N THR A 365 -14.21 5.71 -2.25
CA THR A 365 -15.58 5.28 -1.96
C THR A 365 -15.81 3.85 -2.41
N PHE A 366 -16.46 3.07 -1.58
CA PHE A 366 -16.73 1.66 -1.84
C PHE A 366 -18.18 1.31 -1.46
N ILE A 367 -18.83 0.46 -2.25
CA ILE A 367 -19.97 -0.29 -1.78
C ILE A 367 -19.43 -1.53 -1.06
N PHE A 368 -19.96 -1.84 0.12
CA PHE A 368 -19.54 -3.02 0.89
C PHE A 368 -19.50 -4.28 0.02
N SER A 369 -18.41 -5.01 0.14
CA SER A 369 -18.20 -6.31 -0.51
C SER A 369 -17.71 -7.30 0.52
N PRO A 370 -18.45 -8.39 0.81
CA PRO A 370 -18.10 -9.35 1.84
C PRO A 370 -16.77 -10.04 1.52
N ARG A 371 -15.92 -10.18 2.53
CA ARG A 371 -14.66 -10.92 2.44
C ARG A 371 -14.78 -12.22 3.23
N PRO A 372 -14.69 -13.39 2.59
CA PRO A 372 -14.72 -14.65 3.30
C PRO A 372 -13.74 -14.68 4.47
N GLY A 373 -14.17 -15.22 5.61
CA GLY A 373 -13.38 -15.25 6.83
C GLY A 373 -13.55 -14.05 7.76
N THR A 374 -14.18 -12.95 7.31
CA THR A 374 -14.45 -11.77 8.16
C THR A 374 -15.80 -11.87 8.87
N PRO A 375 -15.97 -11.23 10.06
CA PRO A 375 -17.25 -11.19 10.75
C PRO A 375 -18.38 -10.59 9.90
N ALA A 376 -18.13 -9.50 9.18
CA ALA A 376 -19.13 -8.80 8.36
C ALA A 376 -19.65 -9.66 7.19
N ALA A 377 -18.86 -10.62 6.71
CA ALA A 377 -19.31 -11.55 5.67
C ALA A 377 -20.41 -12.54 6.13
N ARG A 378 -20.66 -12.60 7.44
CA ARG A 378 -21.68 -13.47 8.06
C ARG A 378 -22.89 -12.69 8.57
N MET A 379 -22.86 -11.36 8.46
CA MET A 379 -23.97 -10.49 8.87
C MET A 379 -25.08 -10.57 7.81
N ASP A 380 -26.34 -10.46 8.30
CA ASP A 380 -27.49 -10.34 7.42
C ASP A 380 -27.45 -9.00 6.66
N ASP A 381 -27.67 -9.06 5.35
CA ASP A 381 -27.56 -7.94 4.45
C ASP A 381 -28.81 -7.86 3.55
N PRO A 382 -29.93 -7.32 4.11
CA PRO A 382 -31.23 -7.34 3.43
C PRO A 382 -31.35 -6.30 2.32
N VAL A 383 -30.41 -5.32 2.24
CA VAL A 383 -30.50 -4.22 1.28
C VAL A 383 -29.97 -4.65 -0.09
N SER A 384 -30.77 -4.38 -1.12
CA SER A 384 -30.40 -4.73 -2.49
C SER A 384 -29.19 -3.94 -3.00
N ARG A 385 -28.48 -4.50 -3.98
CA ARG A 385 -27.33 -3.84 -4.60
C ARG A 385 -27.73 -2.54 -5.27
N GLU A 386 -28.91 -2.49 -5.86
CA GLU A 386 -29.48 -1.33 -6.56
C GLU A 386 -29.76 -0.17 -5.60
N GLU A 387 -30.25 -0.46 -4.38
CA GLU A 387 -30.46 0.56 -3.36
C GLU A 387 -29.12 1.11 -2.84
N LYS A 388 -28.15 0.24 -2.54
CA LYS A 388 -26.80 0.65 -2.15
C LYS A 388 -26.12 1.49 -3.23
N GLN A 389 -26.37 1.19 -4.52
CA GLN A 389 -25.85 1.99 -5.63
C GLN A 389 -26.41 3.41 -5.62
N LYS A 390 -27.71 3.61 -5.34
CA LYS A 390 -28.30 4.95 -5.24
C LYS A 390 -27.66 5.78 -4.12
N TRP A 391 -27.41 5.18 -2.97
CA TRP A 391 -26.73 5.86 -1.86
C TRP A 391 -25.29 6.21 -2.22
N PHE A 392 -24.61 5.28 -2.87
CA PHE A 392 -23.24 5.46 -3.33
C PHE A 392 -23.14 6.59 -4.37
N ASP A 393 -24.07 6.68 -5.32
CA ASP A 393 -24.09 7.74 -6.33
C ASP A 393 -24.26 9.10 -5.67
N ARG A 394 -25.18 9.24 -4.69
CA ARG A 394 -25.33 10.49 -3.90
C ARG A 394 -24.06 10.89 -3.16
N LEU A 395 -23.34 9.92 -2.57
CA LEU A 395 -22.06 10.18 -1.93
C LEU A 395 -21.03 10.68 -2.95
N CYS A 396 -20.92 10.02 -4.08
CA CYS A 396 -20.00 10.40 -5.16
C CYS A 396 -20.30 11.78 -5.73
N ASP A 397 -21.56 12.09 -6.01
CA ASP A 397 -21.99 13.41 -6.52
C ASP A 397 -21.61 14.52 -5.52
N THR A 398 -21.86 14.28 -4.22
CA THR A 398 -21.48 15.21 -3.16
C THR A 398 -19.98 15.45 -3.12
N GLN A 399 -19.18 14.39 -3.12
CA GLN A 399 -17.73 14.51 -3.09
C GLN A 399 -17.15 15.14 -4.35
N ASN A 400 -17.68 14.79 -5.52
CA ASN A 400 -17.22 15.36 -6.80
C ASN A 400 -17.38 16.88 -6.81
N ARG A 401 -18.55 17.39 -6.38
CA ARG A 401 -18.78 18.82 -6.26
C ARG A 401 -17.80 19.48 -5.28
N ILE A 402 -17.57 18.87 -4.11
CA ILE A 402 -16.61 19.39 -3.12
C ILE A 402 -15.19 19.40 -3.69
N SER A 403 -14.76 18.34 -4.36
CA SER A 403 -13.42 18.26 -4.97
C SER A 403 -13.23 19.33 -6.04
N GLU A 404 -14.23 19.57 -6.89
CA GLU A 404 -14.21 20.61 -7.91
C GLU A 404 -14.07 22.01 -7.30
N GLU A 405 -14.87 22.34 -6.27
CA GLU A 405 -14.81 23.60 -5.53
C GLU A 405 -13.44 23.81 -4.89
N LEU A 406 -12.85 22.76 -4.26
CA LEU A 406 -11.54 22.82 -3.62
C LEU A 406 -10.41 22.95 -4.63
N HIS A 407 -10.49 22.28 -5.78
CA HIS A 407 -9.50 22.38 -6.84
C HIS A 407 -9.55 23.75 -7.52
N ALA A 408 -10.73 24.30 -7.75
CA ALA A 408 -10.88 25.65 -8.33
C ALA A 408 -10.16 26.74 -7.49
N ALA A 409 -10.08 26.57 -6.17
CA ALA A 409 -9.37 27.51 -5.29
C ALA A 409 -7.85 27.54 -5.50
N TYR A 410 -7.27 26.61 -6.27
CA TYR A 410 -5.86 26.60 -6.61
C TYR A 410 -5.53 27.36 -7.91
N VAL A 411 -6.52 27.62 -8.75
CA VAL A 411 -6.32 28.35 -10.02
C VAL A 411 -5.72 29.73 -9.75
N GLY A 412 -4.66 30.07 -10.48
CA GLY A 412 -3.88 31.30 -10.30
C GLY A 412 -2.77 31.24 -9.24
N ARG A 413 -2.70 30.17 -8.42
CA ARG A 413 -1.63 29.97 -7.44
C ARG A 413 -0.40 29.33 -8.10
N THR A 414 0.79 29.62 -7.58
CA THR A 414 2.03 28.90 -7.89
C THR A 414 2.31 27.90 -6.78
N LEU A 415 2.51 26.63 -7.14
CA LEU A 415 2.72 25.53 -6.20
C LEU A 415 4.03 24.81 -6.51
N ARG A 416 4.78 24.47 -5.47
CA ARG A 416 5.93 23.59 -5.61
C ARG A 416 5.45 22.15 -5.81
N CYS A 417 5.80 21.55 -6.95
CA CYS A 417 5.37 20.22 -7.38
C CYS A 417 6.56 19.32 -7.70
N LEU A 418 6.47 18.06 -7.35
CA LEU A 418 7.40 17.02 -7.81
C LEU A 418 6.89 16.50 -9.16
N VAL A 419 7.66 16.70 -10.22
CA VAL A 419 7.35 16.10 -11.52
C VAL A 419 7.68 14.61 -11.46
N ASP A 420 6.67 13.76 -11.62
CA ASP A 420 6.75 12.35 -11.27
C ASP A 420 6.62 11.37 -12.44
N GLY A 421 6.29 11.87 -13.62
CA GLY A 421 6.15 11.01 -14.79
C GLY A 421 5.64 11.70 -16.04
N GLU A 422 5.42 10.88 -17.05
CA GLU A 422 4.79 11.28 -18.30
C GLU A 422 3.28 11.06 -18.23
N SER A 423 2.56 11.78 -19.05
CA SER A 423 1.11 11.65 -19.25
C SER A 423 0.82 11.19 -20.68
N ASP A 424 -0.24 10.41 -20.86
CA ASP A 424 -0.73 10.01 -22.18
C ASP A 424 -1.48 11.15 -22.93
N ASP A 425 -1.81 12.24 -22.24
CA ASP A 425 -2.45 13.41 -22.86
C ASP A 425 -1.38 14.33 -23.48
N ALA A 426 -1.34 14.37 -24.82
CA ALA A 426 -0.36 15.19 -25.54
C ALA A 426 -0.44 16.71 -25.25
N ARG A 427 -1.56 17.21 -24.74
CA ARG A 427 -1.72 18.61 -24.28
C ARG A 427 -0.98 18.86 -22.97
N TRP A 428 -0.85 17.82 -22.15
CA TRP A 428 -0.27 17.82 -20.82
C TRP A 428 0.73 16.67 -20.69
N PRO A 429 1.90 16.75 -21.33
CA PRO A 429 2.80 15.61 -21.47
C PRO A 429 3.42 15.11 -20.18
N LEU A 430 3.35 15.88 -19.08
CA LEU A 430 3.91 15.51 -17.80
C LEU A 430 2.86 15.45 -16.69
N THR A 431 3.15 14.64 -15.69
CA THR A 431 2.45 14.61 -14.41
C THR A 431 3.36 15.08 -13.29
N ALA A 432 2.75 15.72 -12.30
CA ALA A 432 3.41 16.11 -11.06
C ALA A 432 2.49 15.94 -9.85
N ARG A 433 3.07 16.07 -8.68
CA ARG A 433 2.33 16.06 -7.41
C ARG A 433 2.70 17.27 -6.56
N THR A 434 1.67 17.94 -6.04
CA THR A 434 1.85 18.95 -5.01
C THR A 434 2.33 18.33 -3.70
N ALA A 435 2.83 19.14 -2.76
CA ALA A 435 3.14 18.69 -1.41
C ALA A 435 1.93 18.04 -0.72
N GLY A 436 0.70 18.48 -1.01
CA GLY A 436 -0.54 17.84 -0.54
C GLY A 436 -0.97 16.59 -1.33
N GLY A 437 -0.20 16.14 -2.32
CA GLY A 437 -0.47 14.91 -3.09
C GLY A 437 -1.45 15.06 -4.25
N ARG A 438 -1.93 16.29 -4.56
CA ARG A 438 -2.82 16.52 -5.72
C ARG A 438 -2.08 16.27 -7.02
N LEU A 439 -2.78 15.61 -7.95
CA LEU A 439 -2.30 15.43 -9.32
C LEU A 439 -2.29 16.78 -10.04
N VAL A 440 -1.20 17.05 -10.73
CA VAL A 440 -1.07 18.19 -11.64
C VAL A 440 -0.62 17.66 -12.99
N HIS A 441 -1.40 17.97 -14.02
CA HIS A 441 -0.99 17.80 -15.41
C HIS A 441 -0.32 19.09 -15.89
N LEU A 442 0.84 19.00 -16.52
CA LEU A 442 1.59 20.19 -16.89
C LEU A 442 2.30 20.08 -18.24
N VAL A 443 2.55 21.24 -18.83
CA VAL A 443 3.41 21.40 -20.00
C VAL A 443 4.84 21.62 -19.52
N GLY A 444 5.79 20.87 -20.07
CA GLY A 444 7.19 20.99 -19.72
C GLY A 444 8.07 19.99 -20.47
N ASP A 445 9.37 20.07 -20.26
CA ASP A 445 10.35 19.15 -20.82
C ASP A 445 10.52 17.92 -19.91
N ARG A 446 10.76 16.75 -20.52
CA ARG A 446 10.97 15.48 -19.81
C ARG A 446 12.13 15.50 -18.82
N SER A 447 13.11 16.39 -19.00
CA SER A 447 14.21 16.56 -18.06
C SER A 447 13.79 17.05 -16.67
N ALA A 448 12.56 17.59 -16.55
CA ALA A 448 11.97 17.96 -15.25
C ALA A 448 11.57 16.75 -14.38
N ILE A 449 11.42 15.56 -14.96
CA ILE A 449 11.00 14.36 -14.22
C ILE A 449 12.03 14.04 -13.13
N GLY A 450 11.54 13.77 -11.92
CA GLY A 450 12.34 13.45 -10.74
C GLY A 450 12.80 14.67 -9.94
N THR A 451 12.38 15.89 -10.31
CA THR A 451 12.78 17.13 -9.65
C THR A 451 11.58 17.98 -9.23
N TYR A 452 11.80 18.87 -8.25
CA TYR A 452 10.79 19.83 -7.82
C TYR A 452 10.83 21.07 -8.69
N HIS A 453 9.66 21.54 -9.08
CA HIS A 453 9.47 22.78 -9.84
C HIS A 453 8.32 23.60 -9.28
N ASP A 454 8.39 24.90 -9.47
CA ASP A 454 7.26 25.77 -9.26
C ASP A 454 6.35 25.71 -10.49
N VAL A 455 5.07 25.42 -10.25
CA VAL A 455 4.04 25.26 -11.27
C VAL A 455 2.92 26.26 -11.02
N LYS A 456 2.65 27.11 -12.01
CA LYS A 456 1.49 27.99 -11.98
C LYS A 456 0.25 27.23 -12.43
N ILE A 457 -0.74 27.12 -11.54
CA ILE A 457 -2.00 26.44 -11.84
C ILE A 457 -2.85 27.36 -12.71
N THR A 458 -3.22 26.88 -13.88
CA THR A 458 -3.99 27.64 -14.89
C THR A 458 -5.42 27.18 -14.99
N ASP A 459 -5.71 25.89 -14.64
CA ASP A 459 -7.04 25.32 -14.72
C ASP A 459 -7.18 24.16 -13.72
N SER A 460 -8.42 23.67 -13.50
CA SER A 460 -8.71 22.55 -12.62
C SER A 460 -9.98 21.81 -13.05
N ASN A 461 -10.09 20.57 -12.64
CA ASN A 461 -11.31 19.79 -12.68
C ASN A 461 -11.51 19.00 -11.37
N THR A 462 -12.53 18.15 -11.29
CA THR A 462 -12.81 17.29 -10.12
C THR A 462 -11.61 16.43 -9.70
N TRP A 463 -10.71 16.05 -10.64
CA TRP A 463 -9.70 15.01 -10.41
C TRP A 463 -8.27 15.52 -10.39
N ALA A 464 -8.01 16.65 -11.04
CA ALA A 464 -6.65 17.16 -11.24
C ALA A 464 -6.61 18.68 -11.35
N LEU A 465 -5.42 19.21 -11.15
CA LEU A 465 -5.01 20.56 -11.49
C LEU A 465 -4.25 20.55 -12.82
N PHE A 466 -4.24 21.68 -13.52
CA PHE A 466 -3.50 21.86 -14.76
C PHE A 466 -2.62 23.10 -14.63
N GLY A 467 -1.43 23.06 -15.19
CA GLY A 467 -0.51 24.17 -15.04
C GLY A 467 0.69 24.14 -15.99
N GLU A 468 1.56 25.08 -15.80
CA GLU A 468 2.79 25.25 -16.57
C GLU A 468 3.97 25.55 -15.62
N LEU A 469 5.17 25.16 -16.02
CA LEU A 469 6.39 25.47 -15.29
C LEU A 469 6.66 26.98 -15.31
N VAL A 470 7.10 27.54 -14.16
CA VAL A 470 7.41 28.98 -14.00
C VAL A 470 8.92 29.16 -13.96
#